data_7c48a9b938b3144f271e40e77aefdd0f
#
_entry.id   7c48a9b938b3144f271e40e77aefdd0f
#
_cell.length_a   1.000
_cell.length_b   1.000
_cell.length_c   1.000
_cell.angle_alpha   90.00
_cell.angle_beta   90.00
_cell.angle_gamma   90.00
#
_symmetry.space_group_name_H-M   'P 1'
#
loop_
_entity.id
_entity.type
_entity.pdbx_description
1 polymer ?
#
loop_
_entity_poly.entity_id
_entity_poly.type
_entity_poly.pdbx_seq_one_letter_code
_entity_poly.pdbx_strand_id
1 'polypeptide(L)'
;FEYLPQDVLDNTAAPGSVPLILGIHGTNDDPRQYVDEIGLLSLAEHEHIAIVAPEHNALGALDIRIETEALAALVNYMLETYPALDPTRVYATGYSMGGGSTMKAILSSPDLFAAAVPMSPVTFFGEVWVPSEEELAQFANIDLPVMLTASGADLPFTYDSVNDRILDALQGLVNQMLSINEMPAIQTFDFEANPFSGFRADRLVTRTLNNEYINRTWYLEKDGVPLVALNLTEGLTHALYPEYGKVFWDFVKHYSRDAATGEIVYDPYVS
;
A
#
# COMPACT_ATOMS: atom_id res chain seq x y z
N PHE A 1 -12.96 4.87 -12.07
CA PHE A 1 -11.93 4.99 -13.10
C PHE A 1 -11.30 3.64 -13.39
N GLU A 2 -11.02 3.36 -14.65
CA GLU A 2 -10.37 2.15 -15.11
C GLU A 2 -9.35 2.51 -16.18
N TYR A 3 -8.14 1.96 -16.08
CA TYR A 3 -7.12 1.98 -17.11
C TYR A 3 -6.71 0.55 -17.45
N LEU A 4 -6.74 0.22 -18.73
CA LEU A 4 -6.31 -1.08 -19.26
C LEU A 4 -5.34 -0.86 -20.44
N PRO A 5 -4.25 -1.61 -20.51
CA PRO A 5 -3.42 -1.66 -21.71
C PRO A 5 -4.25 -2.01 -22.95
N GLN A 6 -3.86 -1.47 -24.11
CA GLN A 6 -4.65 -1.61 -25.34
C GLN A 6 -4.86 -3.07 -25.76
N ASP A 7 -3.87 -3.91 -25.58
CA ASP A 7 -3.94 -5.34 -25.92
C ASP A 7 -4.84 -6.15 -24.97
N VAL A 8 -5.06 -5.67 -23.72
CA VAL A 8 -6.10 -6.22 -22.83
C VAL A 8 -7.49 -5.89 -23.38
N LEU A 9 -7.72 -4.63 -23.81
CA LEU A 9 -8.96 -4.21 -24.42
C LEU A 9 -9.26 -4.94 -25.73
N ASP A 10 -8.23 -5.20 -26.53
CA ASP A 10 -8.33 -5.89 -27.80
C ASP A 10 -8.37 -7.43 -27.64
N ASN A 11 -8.28 -7.95 -26.41
CA ASN A 11 -8.19 -9.39 -26.11
C ASN A 11 -7.03 -10.10 -26.82
N THR A 12 -5.89 -9.42 -26.96
CA THR A 12 -4.67 -9.98 -27.57
C THR A 12 -3.56 -10.22 -26.57
N ALA A 13 -3.65 -9.65 -25.36
CA ALA A 13 -2.73 -9.95 -24.28
C ALA A 13 -2.85 -11.42 -23.82
N ALA A 14 -1.74 -12.01 -23.41
CA ALA A 14 -1.74 -13.38 -22.90
C ALA A 14 -2.52 -13.48 -21.58
N PRO A 15 -3.28 -14.55 -21.33
CA PRO A 15 -3.95 -14.75 -20.05
C PRO A 15 -2.97 -14.69 -18.87
N GLY A 16 -3.34 -14.01 -17.79
CA GLY A 16 -2.54 -13.89 -16.57
C GLY A 16 -1.20 -13.17 -16.76
N SER A 17 -1.08 -12.26 -17.74
CA SER A 17 0.18 -11.56 -18.01
C SER A 17 0.26 -10.15 -17.40
N VAL A 18 -0.88 -9.54 -17.05
CA VAL A 18 -0.97 -8.12 -16.68
C VAL A 18 -1.29 -7.95 -15.20
N PRO A 19 -0.43 -7.31 -14.40
CA PRO A 19 -0.74 -6.99 -13.01
C PRO A 19 -1.92 -6.05 -12.89
N LEU A 20 -2.66 -6.15 -11.78
CA LEU A 20 -3.77 -5.26 -11.44
C LEU A 20 -3.46 -4.44 -10.21
N ILE A 21 -3.70 -3.12 -10.26
CA ILE A 21 -3.61 -2.22 -9.12
C ILE A 21 -4.99 -1.69 -8.76
N LEU A 22 -5.37 -1.86 -7.49
CA LEU A 22 -6.50 -1.16 -6.87
C LEU A 22 -5.98 0.15 -6.29
N GLY A 23 -6.45 1.30 -6.80
CA GLY A 23 -6.10 2.64 -6.34
C GLY A 23 -7.28 3.31 -5.62
N ILE A 24 -7.09 3.78 -4.39
CA ILE A 24 -8.17 4.36 -3.57
C ILE A 24 -7.80 5.81 -3.21
N HIS A 25 -8.58 6.76 -3.72
CA HIS A 25 -8.33 8.19 -3.53
C HIS A 25 -8.65 8.69 -2.10
N GLY A 26 -8.17 9.90 -1.78
CA GLY A 26 -8.43 10.57 -0.50
C GLY A 26 -9.81 11.21 -0.40
N THR A 27 -10.08 11.86 0.74
CA THR A 27 -11.34 12.57 0.98
C THR A 27 -11.57 13.69 -0.03
N ASN A 28 -12.75 13.72 -0.66
CA ASN A 28 -13.16 14.72 -1.66
C ASN A 28 -12.23 14.83 -2.87
N ASP A 29 -11.50 13.77 -3.17
CA ASP A 29 -10.65 13.65 -4.34
C ASP A 29 -11.39 12.91 -5.46
N ASP A 30 -10.75 12.72 -6.59
CA ASP A 30 -11.25 12.02 -7.77
C ASP A 30 -10.35 10.81 -8.07
N PRO A 31 -10.90 9.64 -8.41
CA PRO A 31 -10.10 8.43 -8.62
C PRO A 31 -9.08 8.58 -9.75
N ARG A 32 -9.41 9.30 -10.82
CA ARG A 32 -8.48 9.55 -11.91
C ARG A 32 -7.39 10.55 -11.52
N GLN A 33 -7.80 11.61 -10.82
CA GLN A 33 -6.86 12.61 -10.31
C GLN A 33 -5.83 11.97 -9.38
N TYR A 34 -6.28 11.11 -8.47
CA TYR A 34 -5.39 10.38 -7.56
C TYR A 34 -4.31 9.58 -8.31
N VAL A 35 -4.70 8.75 -9.28
CA VAL A 35 -3.74 7.90 -10.01
C VAL A 35 -2.79 8.72 -10.89
N ASP A 36 -3.24 9.87 -11.40
CA ASP A 36 -2.42 10.80 -12.19
C ASP A 36 -1.43 11.57 -11.31
N GLU A 37 -1.89 12.11 -10.18
CA GLU A 37 -1.06 12.91 -9.26
C GLU A 37 0.12 12.14 -8.67
N ILE A 38 -0.02 10.84 -8.43
CA ILE A 38 1.11 10.00 -7.96
C ILE A 38 1.96 9.45 -9.11
N GLY A 39 1.66 9.80 -10.36
CA GLY A 39 2.36 9.31 -11.54
C GLY A 39 2.08 7.84 -11.88
N LEU A 40 1.06 7.23 -11.28
CA LEU A 40 0.74 5.81 -11.48
C LEU A 40 0.21 5.53 -12.88
N LEU A 41 -0.53 6.47 -13.48
CA LEU A 41 -1.04 6.32 -14.85
C LEU A 41 0.11 6.22 -15.87
N SER A 42 1.08 7.14 -15.79
CA SER A 42 2.27 7.12 -16.65
C SER A 42 3.09 5.85 -16.44
N LEU A 43 3.22 5.40 -15.19
CA LEU A 43 3.89 4.15 -14.86
C LEU A 43 3.17 2.96 -15.48
N ALA A 44 1.84 2.90 -15.40
CA ALA A 44 1.03 1.81 -15.92
C ALA A 44 1.17 1.66 -17.44
N GLU A 45 1.32 2.77 -18.16
CA GLU A 45 1.60 2.76 -19.60
C GLU A 45 2.97 2.14 -19.92
N HIS A 46 3.99 2.40 -19.09
CA HIS A 46 5.35 1.90 -19.31
C HIS A 46 5.53 0.45 -18.86
N GLU A 47 4.95 0.09 -17.75
CA GLU A 47 5.13 -1.21 -17.09
C GLU A 47 4.04 -2.24 -17.47
N HIS A 48 3.12 -1.86 -18.37
CA HIS A 48 2.02 -2.71 -18.83
C HIS A 48 1.13 -3.23 -17.69
N ILE A 49 0.54 -2.30 -16.94
CA ILE A 49 -0.24 -2.56 -15.73
C ILE A 49 -1.67 -2.11 -15.93
N ALA A 50 -2.64 -2.85 -15.40
CA ALA A 50 -4.02 -2.41 -15.30
C ALA A 50 -4.28 -1.70 -13.96
N ILE A 51 -5.15 -0.68 -13.97
CA ILE A 51 -5.56 0.04 -12.76
C ILE A 51 -7.07 0.06 -12.68
N VAL A 52 -7.60 -0.19 -11.50
CA VAL A 52 -9.00 0.11 -11.14
C VAL A 52 -9.02 1.03 -9.93
N ALA A 53 -9.76 2.14 -10.01
CA ALA A 53 -9.89 3.10 -8.94
C ALA A 53 -11.37 3.45 -8.76
N PRO A 54 -12.01 3.01 -7.66
CA PRO A 54 -13.41 3.28 -7.40
C PRO A 54 -13.63 4.74 -6.99
N GLU A 55 -14.79 5.29 -7.37
CA GLU A 55 -15.32 6.50 -6.76
C GLU A 55 -15.95 6.16 -5.41
N HIS A 56 -15.53 6.84 -4.35
CA HIS A 56 -16.03 6.58 -3.00
C HIS A 56 -16.39 7.84 -2.20
N ASN A 57 -16.53 8.97 -2.86
CA ASN A 57 -17.01 10.19 -2.22
C ASN A 57 -18.50 10.07 -1.91
N ALA A 58 -18.84 9.84 -0.67
CA ALA A 58 -20.20 10.03 -0.22
C ALA A 58 -20.47 11.53 -0.08
N LEU A 59 -21.37 12.06 -0.89
CA LEU A 59 -21.82 13.44 -0.81
C LEU A 59 -22.34 13.75 0.60
N GLY A 60 -21.57 14.52 1.36
CA GLY A 60 -22.00 15.13 2.62
C GLY A 60 -21.95 14.25 3.86
N ALA A 61 -21.37 13.07 3.83
CA ALA A 61 -21.25 12.22 5.00
C ALA A 61 -19.78 11.97 5.37
N LEU A 62 -19.49 12.09 6.67
CA LEU A 62 -18.24 11.58 7.26
C LEU A 62 -18.15 10.03 7.21
N ASP A 63 -19.14 9.39 6.66
CA ASP A 63 -19.27 7.93 6.52
C ASP A 63 -18.85 7.46 5.12
N ILE A 64 -17.70 7.90 4.69
CA ILE A 64 -17.08 7.54 3.41
C ILE A 64 -16.36 6.20 3.61
N ARG A 65 -17.08 5.20 4.04
CA ARG A 65 -16.53 3.84 4.14
C ARG A 65 -16.98 3.07 2.93
N ILE A 66 -16.07 2.89 1.97
CA ILE A 66 -16.25 1.78 1.05
C ILE A 66 -16.20 0.53 1.90
N GLU A 67 -17.25 -0.26 1.85
CA GLU A 67 -17.24 -1.56 2.49
C GLU A 67 -16.16 -2.41 1.83
N THR A 68 -15.34 -3.04 2.64
CA THR A 68 -14.19 -3.85 2.19
C THR A 68 -14.61 -4.95 1.22
N GLU A 69 -15.81 -5.49 1.41
CA GLU A 69 -16.44 -6.46 0.52
C GLU A 69 -16.65 -5.90 -0.90
N ALA A 70 -17.01 -4.62 -1.02
CA ALA A 70 -17.19 -3.99 -2.33
C ALA A 70 -15.85 -3.82 -3.08
N LEU A 71 -14.76 -3.53 -2.36
CA LEU A 71 -13.41 -3.46 -2.96
C LEU A 71 -12.93 -4.82 -3.44
N ALA A 72 -13.11 -5.87 -2.63
CA ALA A 72 -12.79 -7.24 -3.04
C ALA A 72 -13.66 -7.70 -4.22
N ALA A 73 -14.96 -7.39 -4.21
CA ALA A 73 -15.86 -7.69 -5.31
C ALA A 73 -15.46 -6.96 -6.60
N LEU A 74 -15.01 -5.70 -6.52
CA LEU A 74 -14.52 -4.95 -7.66
C LEU A 74 -13.27 -5.58 -8.28
N VAL A 75 -12.30 -5.98 -7.46
CA VAL A 75 -11.09 -6.67 -7.93
C VAL A 75 -11.46 -7.99 -8.60
N ASN A 76 -12.31 -8.80 -7.98
CA ASN A 76 -12.77 -10.07 -8.56
C ASN A 76 -13.51 -9.86 -9.89
N TYR A 77 -14.36 -8.83 -9.97
CA TYR A 77 -15.04 -8.45 -11.22
C TYR A 77 -14.04 -8.12 -12.34
N MET A 78 -12.97 -7.40 -12.03
CA MET A 78 -11.90 -7.09 -12.99
C MET A 78 -11.22 -8.38 -13.50
N LEU A 79 -10.82 -9.25 -12.57
CA LEU A 79 -10.16 -10.52 -12.89
C LEU A 79 -11.04 -11.46 -13.72
N GLU A 80 -12.34 -11.49 -13.43
CA GLU A 80 -13.32 -12.30 -14.19
C GLU A 80 -13.60 -11.72 -15.59
N THR A 81 -13.60 -10.38 -15.69
CA THR A 81 -13.94 -9.67 -16.94
C THR A 81 -12.77 -9.69 -17.93
N TYR A 82 -11.55 -9.59 -17.43
CA TYR A 82 -10.35 -9.47 -18.24
C TYR A 82 -9.37 -10.63 -17.98
N PRO A 83 -9.44 -11.74 -18.72
CA PRO A 83 -8.58 -12.92 -18.50
C PRO A 83 -7.08 -12.68 -18.64
N ALA A 84 -6.67 -11.55 -19.21
CA ALA A 84 -5.27 -11.13 -19.29
C ALA A 84 -4.70 -10.67 -17.95
N LEU A 85 -5.57 -10.27 -16.99
CA LEU A 85 -5.13 -9.86 -15.67
C LEU A 85 -4.60 -11.06 -14.87
N ASP A 86 -3.53 -10.83 -14.12
CA ASP A 86 -2.85 -11.84 -13.32
C ASP A 86 -3.40 -11.85 -11.89
N PRO A 87 -4.16 -12.88 -11.50
CA PRO A 87 -4.72 -12.96 -10.15
C PRO A 87 -3.66 -13.15 -9.07
N THR A 88 -2.43 -13.51 -9.43
CA THR A 88 -1.30 -13.64 -8.50
C THR A 88 -0.56 -12.33 -8.26
N ARG A 89 -0.80 -11.31 -9.09
CA ARG A 89 -0.16 -9.99 -9.01
C ARG A 89 -1.19 -8.86 -8.90
N VAL A 90 -1.98 -8.92 -7.84
CA VAL A 90 -2.94 -7.88 -7.46
C VAL A 90 -2.35 -7.05 -6.33
N TYR A 91 -2.30 -5.74 -6.51
CA TYR A 91 -1.72 -4.80 -5.55
C TYR A 91 -2.73 -3.75 -5.13
N ALA A 92 -2.57 -3.19 -3.93
CA ALA A 92 -3.44 -2.12 -3.44
C ALA A 92 -2.64 -0.91 -2.99
N THR A 93 -3.16 0.28 -3.27
CA THR A 93 -2.64 1.55 -2.76
C THR A 93 -3.78 2.53 -2.54
N GLY A 94 -3.57 3.50 -1.68
CA GLY A 94 -4.54 4.56 -1.46
C GLY A 94 -3.95 5.62 -0.54
N TYR A 95 -4.52 6.82 -0.59
CA TYR A 95 -4.00 7.99 0.09
C TYR A 95 -4.97 8.51 1.14
N SER A 96 -4.44 8.97 2.28
CA SER A 96 -5.23 9.59 3.35
C SER A 96 -6.34 8.64 3.82
N MET A 97 -7.59 9.01 3.63
CA MET A 97 -8.73 8.14 3.88
C MET A 97 -8.69 6.88 3.00
N GLY A 98 -8.31 7.01 1.72
CA GLY A 98 -8.07 5.87 0.84
C GLY A 98 -6.94 4.97 1.33
N GLY A 99 -5.93 5.53 2.02
CA GLY A 99 -4.91 4.77 2.73
C GLY A 99 -5.48 3.93 3.86
N GLY A 100 -6.40 4.50 4.65
CA GLY A 100 -7.17 3.77 5.65
C GLY A 100 -8.07 2.68 5.05
N SER A 101 -8.72 2.96 3.93
CA SER A 101 -9.52 1.97 3.19
C SER A 101 -8.65 0.86 2.59
N THR A 102 -7.45 1.19 2.11
CA THR A 102 -6.47 0.19 1.66
C THR A 102 -6.09 -0.77 2.79
N MET A 103 -5.79 -0.23 3.99
CA MET A 103 -5.49 -1.06 5.16
C MET A 103 -6.63 -2.04 5.46
N LYS A 104 -7.88 -1.57 5.46
CA LYS A 104 -9.04 -2.44 5.69
C LYS A 104 -9.20 -3.50 4.60
N ALA A 105 -9.07 -3.12 3.32
CA ALA A 105 -9.22 -4.04 2.20
C ALA A 105 -8.22 -5.21 2.29
N ILE A 106 -6.94 -4.91 2.52
CA ILE A 106 -5.89 -5.93 2.61
C ILE A 106 -6.02 -6.79 3.87
N LEU A 107 -6.59 -6.25 4.95
CA LEU A 107 -6.79 -6.97 6.19
C LEU A 107 -8.07 -7.82 6.18
N SER A 108 -9.05 -7.48 5.33
CA SER A 108 -10.28 -8.26 5.17
C SER A 108 -10.18 -9.35 4.09
N SER A 109 -9.27 -9.19 3.14
CA SER A 109 -9.05 -10.13 2.03
C SER A 109 -7.56 -10.25 1.71
N PRO A 110 -6.74 -10.73 2.66
CA PRO A 110 -5.27 -10.73 2.51
C PRO A 110 -4.78 -11.66 1.41
N ASP A 111 -5.50 -12.72 1.14
CA ASP A 111 -5.24 -13.68 0.08
C ASP A 111 -5.44 -13.12 -1.34
N LEU A 112 -6.19 -12.02 -1.46
CA LEU A 112 -6.44 -11.35 -2.73
C LEU A 112 -5.24 -10.48 -3.20
N PHE A 113 -4.43 -9.96 -2.26
CA PHE A 113 -3.38 -8.99 -2.58
C PHE A 113 -1.99 -9.59 -2.39
N ALA A 114 -1.11 -9.42 -3.39
CA ALA A 114 0.28 -9.83 -3.31
C ALA A 114 1.15 -8.84 -2.49
N ALA A 115 0.82 -7.56 -2.52
CA ALA A 115 1.44 -6.52 -1.69
C ALA A 115 0.59 -5.25 -1.66
N ALA A 116 0.84 -4.34 -0.71
CA ALA A 116 0.14 -3.07 -0.63
C ALA A 116 1.00 -1.91 -0.12
N VAL A 117 0.61 -0.69 -0.51
CA VAL A 117 1.23 0.55 -0.04
C VAL A 117 0.15 1.56 0.35
N PRO A 118 -0.36 1.53 1.58
CA PRO A 118 -1.18 2.61 2.12
C PRO A 118 -0.33 3.87 2.33
N MET A 119 -0.77 4.99 1.73
CA MET A 119 -0.06 6.27 1.75
C MET A 119 -0.73 7.23 2.74
N SER A 120 0.03 7.75 3.68
CA SER A 120 -0.44 8.62 4.77
C SER A 120 -1.79 8.16 5.33
N PRO A 121 -1.91 6.90 5.75
CA PRO A 121 -3.19 6.31 6.12
C PRO A 121 -3.79 7.06 7.31
N VAL A 122 -4.98 7.61 7.12
CA VAL A 122 -5.75 8.24 8.20
C VAL A 122 -6.53 7.16 8.92
N THR A 123 -6.16 6.96 10.18
CA THR A 123 -6.98 6.19 11.11
C THR A 123 -7.95 7.16 11.76
N PHE A 124 -9.25 7.03 11.46
CA PHE A 124 -10.24 7.96 11.97
C PHE A 124 -10.19 8.04 13.49
N PHE A 125 -9.97 9.28 14.00
CA PHE A 125 -10.08 9.66 15.42
C PHE A 125 -9.24 8.86 16.43
N GLY A 126 -8.06 8.37 16.02
CA GLY A 126 -7.15 7.67 16.93
C GLY A 126 -7.52 6.20 17.18
N GLU A 127 -8.54 5.70 16.55
CA GLU A 127 -8.83 4.27 16.50
C GLU A 127 -8.07 3.66 15.34
N VAL A 128 -6.93 3.07 15.64
CA VAL A 128 -6.31 2.09 14.74
C VAL A 128 -7.30 0.94 14.64
N TRP A 129 -7.81 0.66 13.42
CA TRP A 129 -8.61 -0.55 13.24
C TRP A 129 -7.71 -1.76 13.56
N VAL A 130 -8.02 -2.42 14.65
CA VAL A 130 -7.35 -3.64 15.05
C VAL A 130 -8.28 -4.78 14.66
N PRO A 131 -7.83 -5.72 13.79
CA PRO A 131 -8.60 -6.91 13.52
C PRO A 131 -8.93 -7.63 14.83
N SER A 132 -10.11 -8.20 14.93
CA SER A 132 -10.47 -9.10 16.02
C SER A 132 -9.57 -10.34 16.01
N GLU A 133 -9.50 -11.06 17.15
CA GLU A 133 -8.75 -12.34 17.19
C GLU A 133 -9.23 -13.34 16.14
N GLU A 134 -10.53 -13.33 15.81
CA GLU A 134 -11.12 -14.18 14.79
C GLU A 134 -10.68 -13.76 13.38
N GLU A 135 -10.60 -12.47 13.10
CA GLU A 135 -10.06 -11.94 11.85
C GLU A 135 -8.56 -12.21 11.75
N LEU A 136 -7.79 -12.00 12.82
CA LEU A 136 -6.35 -12.34 12.85
C LEU A 136 -6.11 -13.84 12.65
N ALA A 137 -6.97 -14.71 13.14
CA ALA A 137 -6.87 -16.14 12.93
C ALA A 137 -7.03 -16.56 11.45
N GLN A 138 -7.72 -15.75 10.65
CA GLN A 138 -7.83 -15.95 9.19
C GLN A 138 -6.52 -15.66 8.46
N PHE A 139 -5.65 -14.83 9.05
CA PHE A 139 -4.33 -14.49 8.51
C PHE A 139 -3.23 -15.48 8.93
N ALA A 140 -3.52 -16.44 9.80
CA ALA A 140 -2.56 -17.45 10.19
C ALA A 140 -2.01 -18.15 8.94
N ASN A 141 -0.72 -18.01 8.70
CA ASN A 141 0.03 -18.51 7.53
C ASN A 141 -0.13 -17.71 6.22
N ILE A 142 -0.65 -16.48 6.25
CA ILE A 142 -0.70 -15.60 5.08
C ILE A 142 0.26 -14.43 5.30
N ASP A 143 1.44 -14.48 4.70
CA ASP A 143 2.31 -13.31 4.65
C ASP A 143 1.68 -12.23 3.75
N LEU A 144 1.76 -10.96 4.21
CA LEU A 144 1.22 -9.79 3.51
C LEU A 144 2.28 -8.68 3.48
N PRO A 145 3.03 -8.53 2.38
CA PRO A 145 3.99 -7.45 2.21
C PRO A 145 3.31 -6.08 2.20
N VAL A 146 3.68 -5.20 3.14
CA VAL A 146 3.10 -3.85 3.24
C VAL A 146 4.18 -2.81 3.46
N MET A 147 4.14 -1.73 2.67
CA MET A 147 4.93 -0.53 2.89
C MET A 147 4.02 0.62 3.34
N LEU A 148 4.10 0.99 4.61
CA LEU A 148 3.41 2.15 5.16
C LEU A 148 4.15 3.43 4.74
N THR A 149 3.46 4.36 4.09
CA THR A 149 4.07 5.62 3.66
C THR A 149 3.62 6.77 4.56
N ALA A 150 4.55 7.63 4.93
CA ALA A 150 4.31 8.83 5.71
C ALA A 150 4.92 10.06 5.02
N SER A 151 4.32 11.22 5.25
CA SER A 151 4.87 12.52 4.87
C SER A 151 5.50 13.19 6.08
N GLY A 152 6.70 13.76 5.95
CA GLY A 152 7.53 14.25 7.06
C GLY A 152 7.07 15.57 7.70
N ALA A 153 5.95 16.13 7.27
CA ALA A 153 5.28 17.27 7.88
C ALA A 153 3.76 17.03 7.96
N ASP A 154 3.36 15.84 8.36
CA ASP A 154 2.01 15.29 8.25
C ASP A 154 1.26 15.26 9.61
N LEU A 155 1.48 16.26 10.46
CA LEU A 155 0.65 16.43 11.65
C LEU A 155 -0.80 16.79 11.25
N PRO A 156 -1.80 16.18 11.85
CA PRO A 156 -1.77 15.23 12.97
C PRO A 156 -1.88 13.75 12.57
N PHE A 157 -1.60 13.37 11.33
CA PHE A 157 -1.96 12.06 10.80
C PHE A 157 -0.89 10.98 10.99
N THR A 158 0.34 11.18 10.49
CA THR A 158 1.35 10.11 10.49
C THR A 158 2.69 10.51 11.10
N TYR A 159 3.05 11.80 11.09
CA TYR A 159 4.38 12.25 11.47
C TYR A 159 4.36 13.55 12.27
N ASP A 160 5.10 13.58 13.38
CA ASP A 160 5.34 14.75 14.22
C ASP A 160 6.62 15.47 13.75
N SER A 161 6.45 16.50 12.93
CA SER A 161 7.55 17.30 12.41
C SER A 161 8.24 18.20 13.46
N VAL A 162 7.68 18.33 14.66
CA VAL A 162 8.29 19.11 15.76
C VAL A 162 9.33 18.27 16.48
N ASN A 163 9.06 16.97 16.64
CA ASN A 163 9.92 16.02 17.34
C ASN A 163 10.61 15.00 16.40
N ASP A 164 10.49 15.18 15.10
CA ASP A 164 11.09 14.34 14.05
C ASP A 164 10.86 12.84 14.25
N ARG A 165 9.58 12.46 14.41
CA ARG A 165 9.21 11.07 14.68
C ARG A 165 7.85 10.70 14.10
N ILE A 166 7.66 9.40 13.82
CA ILE A 166 6.35 8.86 13.48
C ILE A 166 5.40 8.91 14.69
N LEU A 167 4.14 9.22 14.43
CA LEU A 167 3.10 9.27 15.46
C LEU A 167 2.76 7.87 16.00
N ASP A 168 2.21 7.82 17.20
CA ASP A 168 1.83 6.56 17.88
C ASP A 168 0.88 5.70 17.04
N ALA A 169 -0.03 6.35 16.29
CA ALA A 169 -0.92 5.64 15.35
C ALA A 169 -0.14 4.86 14.28
N LEU A 170 0.88 5.48 13.67
CA LEU A 170 1.71 4.81 12.66
C LEU A 170 2.62 3.73 13.29
N GLN A 171 3.13 3.96 14.53
CA GLN A 171 3.84 2.93 15.28
C GLN A 171 2.95 1.70 15.51
N GLY A 172 1.67 1.93 15.86
CA GLY A 172 0.66 0.89 16.00
C GLY A 172 0.46 0.11 14.70
N LEU A 173 0.34 0.79 13.56
CA LEU A 173 0.21 0.15 12.24
C LEU A 173 1.45 -0.68 11.86
N VAL A 174 2.67 -0.18 12.14
CA VAL A 174 3.89 -0.95 11.92
C VAL A 174 3.84 -2.26 12.71
N ASN A 175 3.51 -2.19 14.00
CA ASN A 175 3.41 -3.39 14.85
C ASN A 175 2.27 -4.33 14.42
N GLN A 176 1.17 -3.79 13.93
CA GLN A 176 0.08 -4.60 13.37
C GLN A 176 0.56 -5.39 12.14
N MET A 177 1.30 -4.74 11.22
CA MET A 177 1.85 -5.43 10.06
C MET A 177 2.90 -6.48 10.44
N LEU A 178 3.71 -6.20 11.46
CA LEU A 178 4.64 -7.19 11.99
C LEU A 178 3.91 -8.41 12.56
N SER A 179 2.83 -8.17 13.32
CA SER A 179 2.02 -9.26 13.90
C SER A 179 1.40 -10.15 12.83
N ILE A 180 0.82 -9.57 11.77
CA ILE A 180 0.21 -10.31 10.67
C ILE A 180 1.24 -11.19 9.96
N ASN A 181 2.45 -10.69 9.78
CA ASN A 181 3.55 -11.41 9.14
C ASN A 181 4.30 -12.33 10.13
N GLU A 182 3.77 -12.57 11.33
CA GLU A 182 4.41 -13.38 12.38
C GLU A 182 5.84 -12.92 12.71
N MET A 183 6.07 -11.62 12.63
CA MET A 183 7.36 -10.99 12.96
C MET A 183 7.32 -10.41 14.38
N PRO A 184 8.48 -10.34 15.08
CA PRO A 184 8.54 -9.77 16.41
C PRO A 184 8.10 -8.31 16.46
N ALA A 185 7.19 -7.98 17.37
CA ALA A 185 6.76 -6.60 17.57
C ALA A 185 7.89 -5.71 18.12
N ILE A 186 7.93 -4.46 17.72
CA ILE A 186 8.81 -3.43 18.27
C ILE A 186 8.27 -3.03 19.64
N GLN A 187 8.97 -3.44 20.71
CA GLN A 187 8.54 -3.22 22.08
C GLN A 187 8.70 -1.76 22.53
N THR A 188 9.71 -1.06 21.98
CA THR A 188 10.00 0.33 22.31
C THR A 188 10.50 1.02 21.05
N PHE A 189 9.85 2.12 20.68
CA PHE A 189 10.33 3.01 19.63
C PHE A 189 11.34 3.98 20.24
N ASP A 190 12.61 3.83 19.88
CA ASP A 190 13.74 4.62 20.39
C ASP A 190 14.20 5.60 19.30
N PHE A 191 13.68 6.82 19.36
CA PHE A 191 13.97 7.87 18.39
C PHE A 191 15.34 8.55 18.62
N GLU A 192 15.97 8.33 19.77
CA GLU A 192 17.34 8.79 20.02
C GLU A 192 18.35 7.90 19.28
N ALA A 193 18.17 6.60 19.35
CA ALA A 193 19.02 5.63 18.66
C ALA A 193 18.69 5.50 17.16
N ASN A 194 17.41 5.65 16.80
CA ASN A 194 16.90 5.47 15.43
C ASN A 194 16.02 6.68 15.04
N PRO A 195 16.61 7.79 14.62
CA PRO A 195 15.86 8.99 14.23
C PRO A 195 14.81 8.68 13.15
N PHE A 196 13.69 9.41 13.18
CA PHE A 196 12.50 9.30 12.32
C PHE A 196 11.64 8.05 12.53
N SER A 197 12.21 6.85 12.40
CA SER A 197 11.47 5.59 12.46
C SER A 197 11.25 5.07 13.90
N GLY A 198 12.19 5.34 14.80
CA GLY A 198 12.19 4.81 16.18
C GLY A 198 12.59 3.34 16.29
N PHE A 199 12.97 2.68 15.19
CA PHE A 199 13.40 1.29 15.18
C PHE A 199 14.56 1.05 14.22
N ARG A 200 15.35 0.02 14.53
CA ARG A 200 16.42 -0.44 13.65
C ARG A 200 15.82 -1.28 12.51
N ALA A 201 16.10 -0.88 11.29
CA ALA A 201 15.73 -1.65 10.10
C ALA A 201 16.81 -2.70 9.75
N ASP A 202 16.39 -3.76 9.06
CA ASP A 202 17.31 -4.72 8.44
C ASP A 202 18.01 -4.10 7.22
N ARG A 203 17.27 -3.25 6.49
CA ARG A 203 17.79 -2.49 5.35
C ARG A 203 17.18 -1.10 5.30
N LEU A 204 18.01 -0.08 5.03
CA LEU A 204 17.58 1.30 4.81
C LEU A 204 17.98 1.73 3.39
N VAL A 205 17.01 2.23 2.65
CA VAL A 205 17.22 2.84 1.33
C VAL A 205 16.88 4.32 1.42
N THR A 206 17.80 5.17 0.95
CA THR A 206 17.58 6.61 0.83
C THR A 206 17.66 7.00 -0.63
N ARG A 207 16.68 7.77 -1.10
CA ARG A 207 16.62 8.32 -2.46
C ARG A 207 16.21 9.78 -2.41
N THR A 208 16.38 10.48 -3.52
CA THR A 208 15.86 11.85 -3.68
C THR A 208 14.76 11.79 -4.74
N LEU A 209 13.58 12.28 -4.40
CA LEU A 209 12.47 12.41 -5.34
C LEU A 209 12.61 13.74 -6.07
N ASN A 210 12.67 13.69 -7.40
CA ASN A 210 12.76 14.85 -8.29
C ASN A 210 13.84 15.91 -7.88
N ASN A 211 14.93 15.46 -7.26
CA ASN A 211 15.98 16.33 -6.70
C ASN A 211 15.48 17.35 -5.64
N GLU A 212 14.35 17.09 -5.02
CA GLU A 212 13.69 18.01 -4.08
C GLU A 212 13.55 17.42 -2.68
N TYR A 213 12.95 16.24 -2.55
CA TYR A 213 12.65 15.62 -1.28
C TYR A 213 13.51 14.40 -1.01
N ILE A 214 14.00 14.28 0.23
CA ILE A 214 14.64 13.05 0.68
C ILE A 214 13.56 12.06 1.06
N ASN A 215 13.60 10.88 0.43
CA ASN A 215 12.71 9.77 0.73
C ASN A 215 13.52 8.60 1.30
N ARG A 216 13.08 8.07 2.44
CA ARG A 216 13.73 6.97 3.14
C ARG A 216 12.77 5.81 3.27
N THR A 217 13.27 4.61 3.06
CA THR A 217 12.52 3.37 3.29
C THR A 217 13.28 2.45 4.22
N TRP A 218 12.70 2.17 5.38
CA TRP A 218 13.17 1.21 6.37
C TRP A 218 12.46 -0.11 6.13
N TYR A 219 13.21 -1.17 5.84
CA TYR A 219 12.68 -2.50 5.60
C TYR A 219 12.91 -3.39 6.81
N LEU A 220 11.88 -4.15 7.18
CA LEU A 220 11.91 -5.22 8.17
C LEU A 220 11.67 -6.55 7.44
N GLU A 221 12.61 -7.49 7.61
CA GLU A 221 12.68 -8.70 6.80
C GLU A 221 12.41 -9.94 7.64
N LYS A 222 11.67 -10.90 7.07
CA LYS A 222 11.49 -12.26 7.59
C LYS A 222 12.19 -13.21 6.62
N ASP A 223 13.23 -13.91 7.08
CA ASP A 223 14.03 -14.83 6.27
C ASP A 223 14.59 -14.22 4.96
N GLY A 224 14.93 -12.92 5.00
CA GLY A 224 15.46 -12.17 3.85
C GLY A 224 14.40 -11.63 2.88
N VAL A 225 13.12 -11.79 3.22
CA VAL A 225 12.00 -11.21 2.47
C VAL A 225 11.50 -9.96 3.20
N PRO A 226 11.53 -8.77 2.57
CA PRO A 226 11.03 -7.53 3.20
C PRO A 226 9.50 -7.53 3.24
N LEU A 227 8.91 -7.94 4.36
CA LEU A 227 7.45 -8.03 4.50
C LEU A 227 6.82 -6.76 5.07
N VAL A 228 7.56 -5.99 5.89
CA VAL A 228 7.07 -4.73 6.43
C VAL A 228 8.06 -3.62 6.09
N ALA A 229 7.56 -2.52 5.57
CA ALA A 229 8.38 -1.36 5.32
C ALA A 229 7.70 -0.07 5.81
N LEU A 230 8.51 0.87 6.27
CA LEU A 230 8.12 2.25 6.52
C LEU A 230 8.80 3.12 5.47
N ASN A 231 8.03 3.96 4.78
CA ASN A 231 8.55 4.94 3.84
C ASN A 231 8.21 6.35 4.33
N LEU A 232 9.19 7.25 4.34
CA LEU A 232 9.03 8.64 4.76
C LEU A 232 9.60 9.58 3.71
N THR A 233 8.83 10.58 3.33
CA THR A 233 9.30 11.72 2.53
C THR A 233 9.46 12.94 3.43
N GLU A 234 10.71 13.34 3.69
CA GLU A 234 11.03 14.44 4.60
C GLU A 234 10.48 15.78 4.08
N GLY A 235 9.89 16.56 4.97
CA GLY A 235 9.40 17.92 4.68
C GLY A 235 8.12 18.00 3.84
N LEU A 236 7.64 16.90 3.29
CA LEU A 236 6.37 16.87 2.57
C LEU A 236 5.21 16.96 3.56
N THR A 237 4.22 17.79 3.26
CA THR A 237 2.97 17.89 4.03
C THR A 237 2.06 16.70 3.76
N HIS A 238 0.82 16.71 4.31
CA HIS A 238 -0.21 15.75 3.92
C HIS A 238 -0.61 16.01 2.46
N ALA A 239 0.15 15.45 1.53
CA ALA A 239 0.02 15.68 0.09
C ALA A 239 0.51 14.46 -0.71
N LEU A 240 0.04 14.36 -1.93
CA LEU A 240 0.54 13.42 -2.93
C LEU A 240 1.79 13.98 -3.61
N TYR A 241 2.59 13.08 -4.19
CA TYR A 241 3.79 13.45 -4.93
C TYR A 241 3.93 12.59 -6.19
N PRO A 242 4.25 13.18 -7.35
CA PRO A 242 4.21 12.46 -8.65
C PRO A 242 5.10 11.21 -8.75
N GLU A 243 6.14 11.09 -7.93
CA GLU A 243 7.01 9.91 -7.95
C GLU A 243 6.55 8.80 -6.99
N TYR A 244 5.43 8.97 -6.27
CA TYR A 244 4.92 7.95 -5.37
C TYR A 244 4.47 6.69 -6.10
N GLY A 245 3.96 6.80 -7.33
CA GLY A 245 3.68 5.64 -8.17
C GLY A 245 4.92 4.79 -8.42
N LYS A 246 6.09 5.43 -8.64
CA LYS A 246 7.36 4.72 -8.76
C LYS A 246 7.82 4.12 -7.44
N VAL A 247 7.71 4.83 -6.33
CA VAL A 247 8.04 4.31 -4.98
C VAL A 247 7.18 3.09 -4.66
N PHE A 248 5.88 3.17 -4.97
CA PHE A 248 4.94 2.06 -4.86
C PHE A 248 5.39 0.86 -5.71
N TRP A 249 5.62 1.06 -7.00
CA TRP A 249 5.98 -0.02 -7.93
C TRP A 249 7.30 -0.69 -7.59
N ASP A 250 8.32 0.10 -7.24
CA ASP A 250 9.63 -0.40 -6.80
C ASP A 250 9.53 -1.32 -5.55
N PHE A 251 8.45 -1.24 -4.80
CA PHE A 251 8.19 -2.15 -3.69
C PHE A 251 7.34 -3.36 -4.15
N VAL A 252 6.17 -3.12 -4.75
CA VAL A 252 5.18 -4.19 -4.95
C VAL A 252 5.55 -5.17 -6.07
N LYS A 253 6.25 -4.73 -7.12
CA LYS A 253 6.57 -5.56 -8.30
C LYS A 253 7.34 -6.84 -7.98
N HIS A 254 8.01 -6.89 -6.85
CA HIS A 254 8.81 -8.03 -6.40
C HIS A 254 7.96 -9.17 -5.81
N TYR A 255 6.67 -8.95 -5.58
CA TYR A 255 5.81 -9.92 -4.92
C TYR A 255 4.75 -10.46 -5.88
N SER A 256 4.50 -11.75 -5.76
CA SER A 256 3.35 -12.42 -6.32
C SER A 256 2.84 -13.48 -5.34
N ARG A 257 1.64 -14.00 -5.55
CA ARG A 257 1.15 -15.17 -4.81
C ARG A 257 1.37 -16.42 -5.65
N ASP A 258 1.80 -17.50 -5.02
CA ASP A 258 1.77 -18.81 -5.67
C ASP A 258 0.31 -19.21 -5.93
N ALA A 259 -0.01 -19.54 -7.17
CA ALA A 259 -1.38 -19.82 -7.60
C ALA A 259 -1.99 -21.09 -6.95
N ALA A 260 -1.15 -21.99 -6.44
CA ALA A 260 -1.59 -23.25 -5.85
C ALA A 260 -1.70 -23.18 -4.32
N THR A 261 -0.77 -22.46 -3.67
CA THR A 261 -0.68 -22.41 -2.21
C THR A 261 -1.17 -21.09 -1.62
N GLY A 262 -1.20 -20.00 -2.41
CA GLY A 262 -1.49 -18.64 -1.94
C GLY A 262 -0.32 -17.98 -1.20
N GLU A 263 0.80 -18.67 -1.02
CA GLU A 263 1.98 -18.14 -0.35
C GLU A 263 2.62 -16.99 -1.14
N ILE A 264 3.30 -16.07 -0.44
CA ILE A 264 4.05 -15.00 -1.11
C ILE A 264 5.32 -15.56 -1.76
N VAL A 265 5.50 -15.21 -3.02
CA VAL A 265 6.72 -15.41 -3.78
C VAL A 265 7.41 -14.06 -3.92
N TYR A 266 8.67 -13.98 -3.49
CA TYR A 266 9.48 -12.77 -3.59
C TYR A 266 10.60 -12.95 -4.60
N ASP A 267 10.63 -12.13 -5.65
CA ASP A 267 11.70 -12.08 -6.64
C ASP A 267 12.41 -10.70 -6.59
N PRO A 268 13.62 -10.62 -6.00
CA PRO A 268 14.37 -9.37 -5.92
C PRO A 268 14.93 -8.90 -7.28
N TYR A 269 14.86 -9.71 -8.33
CA TYR A 269 15.45 -9.45 -9.64
C TYR A 269 14.44 -9.01 -10.72
N VAL A 270 13.17 -8.84 -10.36
CA VAL A 270 12.18 -8.28 -11.29
C VAL A 270 12.62 -6.87 -11.71
N SER A 271 12.81 -6.70 -13.01
CA SER A 271 13.25 -5.45 -13.65
C SER A 271 12.09 -4.47 -13.85
#